data_3fa856763f21e02f83bd9c927311699d
#
_entry.id   3fa856763f21e02f83bd9c927311699d
#
_cell.length_a   1.000
_cell.length_b   1.000
_cell.length_c   1.000
_cell.angle_alpha   90.00
_cell.angle_beta   90.00
_cell.angle_gamma   90.00
#
_symmetry.space_group_name_H-M   'P 1'
#
loop_
_entity.id
_entity.type
_entity.pdbx_description
1 polymer ?
#
loop_
_entity_poly.entity_id
_entity_poly.type
_entity_poly.pdbx_seq_one_letter_code
_entity_poly.pdbx_strand_id
1 'polypeptide(L)'
;MKPKTLNRLVLCTSIVLLVVLVVIFCKDLFFQKDTDSRLENLKVTEFVEGQEVAQIDPEALSFYLSSLDHRTKSHDILVAIIGVFFTFIAFYVQYSFNATQREDISKERFENGYSHHLDVFRGIWKDLMIPNVGDGKIALHYMFYEYKAIYNLLIENSVLENNSDYIRLNKVAFSLFLNGVSDNLGSDIEICKLSNGEKKRISKLCEKLMQYRKDSEQGNDSGVTYIMDYKGKKIKYFDGHRMRLIPYFKYLTGIFDYIRDNENYSCNRDSALKQLFSEMSDHEFGLIYSFLRFRSTKEYDDYVAIMKSTMDEEYSFKFLFDSPRFIRK
;
A
#
# COMPACT_ATOMS: atom_id res chain seq x y z
N MET A 1 11.47 -16.67 11.63
CA MET A 1 11.89 -17.73 10.68
C MET A 1 11.00 -17.57 9.45
N LYS A 2 11.56 -17.48 8.24
CA LYS A 2 10.74 -17.26 7.03
C LYS A 2 9.81 -18.48 6.80
N PRO A 3 8.53 -18.28 6.41
CA PRO A 3 7.56 -19.37 6.29
C PRO A 3 8.03 -20.51 5.35
N LYS A 4 8.79 -20.18 4.31
CA LYS A 4 9.37 -21.17 3.39
C LYS A 4 10.40 -22.13 4.06
N THR A 5 11.16 -21.65 5.05
CA THR A 5 12.12 -22.49 5.79
C THR A 5 11.42 -23.39 6.80
N LEU A 6 10.34 -22.91 7.42
CA LEU A 6 9.52 -23.70 8.33
C LEU A 6 8.80 -24.83 7.59
N ASN A 7 8.23 -24.57 6.41
CA ASN A 7 7.57 -25.59 5.58
C ASN A 7 8.55 -26.68 5.13
N ARG A 8 9.78 -26.33 4.77
CA ARG A 8 10.82 -27.32 4.43
C ARG A 8 11.21 -28.18 5.63
N LEU A 9 11.36 -27.57 6.82
CA LEU A 9 11.72 -28.29 8.03
C LEU A 9 10.61 -29.30 8.41
N VAL A 10 9.33 -28.90 8.37
CA VAL A 10 8.20 -29.80 8.63
C VAL A 10 8.12 -30.90 7.61
N LEU A 11 8.33 -30.63 6.33
CA LEU A 11 8.36 -31.65 5.29
C LEU A 11 9.49 -32.67 5.53
N CYS A 12 10.70 -32.21 5.84
CA CYS A 12 11.84 -33.08 6.12
C CYS A 12 11.59 -33.95 7.37
N THR A 13 11.06 -33.38 8.46
CA THR A 13 10.75 -34.13 9.67
C THR A 13 9.64 -35.16 9.43
N SER A 14 8.64 -34.85 8.63
CA SER A 14 7.58 -35.78 8.24
C SER A 14 8.10 -36.94 7.43
N ILE A 15 9.01 -36.70 6.49
CA ILE A 15 9.64 -37.77 5.67
C ILE A 15 10.48 -38.68 6.56
N VAL A 16 11.31 -38.12 7.44
CA VAL A 16 12.16 -38.91 8.36
C VAL A 16 11.30 -39.81 9.24
N LEU A 17 10.21 -39.27 9.78
CA LEU A 17 9.31 -40.05 10.65
C LEU A 17 8.60 -41.17 9.88
N LEU A 18 8.17 -40.90 8.62
CA LEU A 18 7.56 -41.91 7.76
C LEU A 18 8.55 -43.05 7.46
N VAL A 19 9.81 -42.74 7.20
CA VAL A 19 10.87 -43.74 7.00
C VAL A 19 11.07 -44.57 8.26
N VAL A 20 11.11 -43.95 9.46
CA VAL A 20 11.24 -44.67 10.72
C VAL A 20 10.06 -45.61 10.95
N LEU A 21 8.83 -45.16 10.69
CA LEU A 21 7.64 -45.98 10.80
C LEU A 21 7.64 -47.20 9.85
N VAL A 22 8.07 -47.00 8.60
CA VAL A 22 8.22 -48.08 7.62
C VAL A 22 9.28 -49.08 8.08
N VAL A 23 10.41 -48.64 8.61
CA VAL A 23 11.45 -49.53 9.12
C VAL A 23 10.96 -50.35 10.30
N ILE A 24 10.22 -49.76 11.26
CA ILE A 24 9.62 -50.45 12.39
C ILE A 24 8.62 -51.52 11.89
N PHE A 25 7.73 -51.14 10.96
CA PHE A 25 6.74 -52.06 10.37
C PHE A 25 7.40 -53.23 9.63
N CYS A 26 8.41 -52.95 8.84
CA CYS A 26 9.18 -54.02 8.16
C CYS A 26 9.87 -54.97 9.14
N LYS A 27 10.45 -54.41 10.22
CA LYS A 27 11.04 -55.22 11.29
C LYS A 27 10.04 -56.15 11.95
N ASP A 28 8.84 -55.66 12.25
CA ASP A 28 7.75 -56.44 12.82
C ASP A 28 7.28 -57.57 11.88
N LEU A 29 7.19 -57.32 10.57
CA LEU A 29 6.85 -58.32 9.56
C LEU A 29 7.93 -59.44 9.46
N PHE A 30 9.21 -59.07 9.50
CA PHE A 30 10.31 -60.03 9.50
C PHE A 30 10.28 -60.90 10.78
N PHE A 31 10.01 -60.33 11.93
CA PHE A 31 9.93 -61.04 13.21
C PHE A 31 8.71 -62.00 13.21
N GLN A 32 7.60 -61.60 12.57
CA GLN A 32 6.43 -62.47 12.39
C GLN A 32 6.79 -63.76 11.63
N LYS A 33 7.50 -63.65 10.54
CA LYS A 33 7.87 -64.78 9.73
C LYS A 33 8.79 -65.77 10.48
N ASP A 34 9.70 -65.24 11.32
CA ASP A 34 10.58 -66.07 12.15
C ASP A 34 9.83 -66.77 13.29
N THR A 35 8.83 -66.13 13.92
CA THR A 35 7.98 -66.73 14.95
C THR A 35 7.08 -67.82 14.40
N ASP A 36 6.46 -67.58 13.23
CA ASP A 36 5.59 -68.55 12.60
C ASP A 36 6.37 -69.85 12.17
N SER A 37 7.59 -69.68 11.67
CA SER A 37 8.47 -70.80 11.33
C SER A 37 8.93 -71.62 12.56
N ARG A 38 9.13 -70.98 13.67
CA ARG A 38 9.49 -71.63 14.94
C ARG A 38 8.28 -72.41 15.54
N LEU A 39 7.08 -71.91 15.38
CA LEU A 39 5.84 -72.56 15.82
C LEU A 39 5.61 -73.86 15.07
N GLU A 40 5.88 -73.88 13.78
CA GLU A 40 5.77 -75.09 12.95
C GLU A 40 6.74 -76.19 13.42
N ASN A 41 7.92 -75.77 13.93
CA ASN A 41 8.95 -76.72 14.41
C ASN A 41 8.74 -77.20 15.86
N LEU A 42 7.75 -76.62 16.63
CA LEU A 42 7.47 -76.94 18.02
C LEU A 42 6.33 -78.00 18.21
N LYS A 43 5.80 -78.49 17.10
CA LYS A 43 4.89 -79.67 17.16
C LYS A 43 5.72 -80.92 17.43
N VAL A 44 5.81 -81.26 18.71
CA VAL A 44 6.41 -82.55 19.11
C VAL A 44 5.28 -83.59 18.96
N THR A 45 5.55 -84.52 18.05
CA THR A 45 4.70 -85.69 17.87
C THR A 45 5.21 -86.79 18.78
N GLU A 46 4.46 -87.11 19.87
CA GLU A 46 4.73 -88.23 20.72
C GLU A 46 3.77 -89.39 20.35
N PHE A 47 4.32 -90.56 20.13
CA PHE A 47 3.51 -91.79 19.88
C PHE A 47 3.17 -92.38 21.20
N VAL A 48 1.90 -92.30 21.66
CA VAL A 48 1.36 -92.97 22.86
C VAL A 48 0.33 -93.97 22.37
N GLU A 49 0.59 -95.27 22.72
CA GLU A 49 -0.31 -96.40 22.39
C GLU A 49 -0.72 -96.54 20.91
N GLY A 50 0.18 -96.23 20.02
CA GLY A 50 -0.07 -96.33 18.55
C GLY A 50 -0.91 -95.22 17.93
N GLN A 51 -1.21 -94.17 18.66
CA GLN A 51 -1.89 -92.97 18.16
C GLN A 51 -0.93 -91.75 18.24
N GLU A 52 -0.92 -90.98 17.20
CA GLU A 52 -0.14 -89.73 17.10
C GLU A 52 -0.83 -88.61 17.92
N VAL A 53 -0.31 -88.27 19.09
CA VAL A 53 -0.83 -87.19 19.91
C VAL A 53 0.12 -86.03 19.86
N ALA A 54 -0.33 -84.91 19.33
CA ALA A 54 0.45 -83.69 19.32
C ALA A 54 0.43 -83.04 20.71
N GLN A 55 1.49 -83.20 21.49
CA GLN A 55 1.70 -82.46 22.73
C GLN A 55 2.45 -81.17 22.44
N ILE A 56 1.90 -80.06 22.90
CA ILE A 56 2.58 -78.79 22.84
C ILE A 56 3.41 -78.62 24.11
N ASP A 57 4.70 -78.34 23.97
CA ASP A 57 5.55 -78.08 25.09
C ASP A 57 5.09 -76.83 25.86
N PRO A 58 4.78 -76.96 27.21
CA PRO A 58 4.31 -75.85 27.99
C PRO A 58 5.27 -74.64 28.07
N GLU A 59 6.59 -74.84 27.99
CA GLU A 59 7.59 -73.77 27.98
C GLU A 59 7.53 -72.99 26.64
N ALA A 60 7.41 -73.72 25.54
CA ALA A 60 7.26 -73.14 24.23
C ALA A 60 5.97 -72.33 24.07
N LEU A 61 4.86 -72.83 24.64
CA LEU A 61 3.58 -72.12 24.68
C LEU A 61 3.68 -70.81 25.52
N SER A 62 4.34 -70.88 26.69
CA SER A 62 4.53 -69.71 27.55
C SER A 62 5.41 -68.64 26.85
N PHE A 63 6.45 -69.03 26.13
CA PHE A 63 7.29 -68.15 25.35
C PHE A 63 6.50 -67.49 24.18
N TYR A 64 5.67 -68.28 23.50
CA TYR A 64 4.79 -67.75 22.44
C TYR A 64 3.80 -66.73 22.94
N LEU A 65 3.12 -67.02 24.05
CA LEU A 65 2.16 -66.09 24.68
C LEU A 65 2.83 -64.81 25.14
N SER A 66 4.05 -64.88 25.70
CA SER A 66 4.83 -63.70 26.10
C SER A 66 5.27 -62.89 24.89
N SER A 67 5.59 -63.52 23.77
CA SER A 67 5.96 -62.83 22.54
C SER A 67 4.76 -62.13 21.88
N LEU A 68 3.57 -62.72 21.96
CA LEU A 68 2.31 -62.09 21.52
C LEU A 68 1.94 -60.87 22.37
N ASP A 69 2.09 -60.98 23.73
CA ASP A 69 1.81 -59.85 24.62
C ASP A 69 2.82 -58.67 24.37
N HIS A 70 4.05 -59.00 24.16
CA HIS A 70 5.08 -57.97 23.81
C HIS A 70 4.77 -57.31 22.46
N ARG A 71 4.27 -58.06 21.51
CA ARG A 71 3.90 -57.59 20.18
C ARG A 71 2.65 -56.68 20.23
N THR A 72 1.59 -57.07 20.97
CA THR A 72 0.42 -56.21 21.15
C THR A 72 0.77 -54.88 21.80
N LYS A 73 1.60 -54.90 22.85
CA LYS A 73 2.12 -53.66 23.46
C LYS A 73 2.93 -52.79 22.52
N SER A 74 3.76 -53.41 21.66
CA SER A 74 4.53 -52.67 20.64
C SER A 74 3.63 -52.01 19.60
N HIS A 75 2.57 -52.71 19.14
CA HIS A 75 1.59 -52.14 18.21
C HIS A 75 0.81 -50.97 18.83
N ASP A 76 0.39 -51.09 20.09
CA ASP A 76 -0.34 -50.05 20.80
C ASP A 76 0.53 -48.76 20.91
N ILE A 77 1.80 -48.90 21.23
CA ILE A 77 2.77 -47.78 21.27
C ILE A 77 2.92 -47.17 19.88
N LEU A 78 3.03 -47.98 18.82
CA LEU A 78 3.16 -47.46 17.46
C LEU A 78 1.91 -46.67 17.03
N VAL A 79 0.70 -47.21 17.31
CA VAL A 79 -0.57 -46.51 17.03
C VAL A 79 -0.63 -45.18 17.79
N ALA A 80 -0.22 -45.18 19.07
CA ALA A 80 -0.18 -43.95 19.85
C ALA A 80 0.75 -42.91 19.26
N ILE A 81 1.97 -43.30 18.84
CA ILE A 81 2.94 -42.42 18.19
C ILE A 81 2.39 -41.86 16.88
N ILE A 82 1.77 -42.68 16.06
CA ILE A 82 1.13 -42.26 14.82
C ILE A 82 0.00 -41.27 15.12
N GLY A 83 -0.84 -41.53 16.13
CA GLY A 83 -1.90 -40.62 16.55
C GLY A 83 -1.39 -39.24 16.98
N VAL A 84 -0.34 -39.19 17.80
CA VAL A 84 0.31 -37.95 18.22
C VAL A 84 0.87 -37.19 16.99
N PHE A 85 1.48 -37.92 16.08
CA PHE A 85 2.04 -37.31 14.87
C PHE A 85 0.98 -36.69 13.95
N PHE A 86 -0.12 -37.40 13.68
CA PHE A 86 -1.22 -36.85 12.90
C PHE A 86 -1.85 -35.64 13.59
N THR A 87 -1.97 -35.66 14.90
CA THR A 87 -2.46 -34.53 15.67
C THR A 87 -1.54 -33.31 15.50
N PHE A 88 -0.21 -33.52 15.56
CA PHE A 88 0.75 -32.46 15.33
C PHE A 88 0.67 -31.87 13.91
N ILE A 89 0.56 -32.74 12.89
CA ILE A 89 0.37 -32.31 11.51
C ILE A 89 -0.91 -31.48 11.37
N ALA A 90 -2.02 -31.95 11.94
CA ALA A 90 -3.30 -31.24 11.89
C ALA A 90 -3.21 -29.85 12.51
N PHE A 91 -2.59 -29.71 13.68
CA PHE A 91 -2.34 -28.40 14.31
C PHE A 91 -1.43 -27.51 13.45
N TYR A 92 -0.39 -28.07 12.85
CA TYR A 92 0.52 -27.31 12.00
C TYR A 92 -0.19 -26.78 10.73
N VAL A 93 -0.98 -27.63 10.07
CA VAL A 93 -1.77 -27.25 8.90
C VAL A 93 -2.77 -26.15 9.28
N GLN A 94 -3.47 -26.33 10.40
CA GLN A 94 -4.43 -25.34 10.90
C GLN A 94 -3.75 -24.01 11.24
N TYR A 95 -2.58 -24.03 11.89
CA TYR A 95 -1.81 -22.84 12.20
C TYR A 95 -1.37 -22.10 10.92
N SER A 96 -0.81 -22.85 9.96
CA SER A 96 -0.38 -22.30 8.66
C SER A 96 -1.55 -21.69 7.88
N PHE A 97 -2.69 -22.40 7.85
CA PHE A 97 -3.91 -21.92 7.21
C PHE A 97 -4.43 -20.64 7.86
N ASN A 98 -4.52 -20.63 9.20
CA ASN A 98 -4.95 -19.42 9.94
C ASN A 98 -4.02 -18.23 9.72
N ALA A 99 -2.70 -18.45 9.61
CA ALA A 99 -1.74 -17.38 9.32
C ALA A 99 -1.97 -16.79 7.93
N THR A 100 -2.13 -17.63 6.90
CA THR A 100 -2.42 -17.19 5.53
C THR A 100 -3.78 -16.48 5.46
N GLN A 101 -4.79 -17.04 6.10
CA GLN A 101 -6.14 -16.43 6.12
C GLN A 101 -6.14 -15.04 6.78
N ARG A 102 -5.35 -14.84 7.85
CA ARG A 102 -5.21 -13.52 8.47
C ARG A 102 -4.55 -12.52 7.53
N GLU A 103 -3.55 -12.95 6.79
CA GLU A 103 -2.87 -12.11 5.79
C GLU A 103 -3.83 -11.71 4.67
N ASP A 104 -4.60 -12.68 4.13
CA ASP A 104 -5.60 -12.45 3.08
C ASP A 104 -6.71 -11.50 3.55
N ILE A 105 -7.26 -11.72 4.76
CA ILE A 105 -8.28 -10.83 5.36
C ILE A 105 -7.73 -9.41 5.55
N SER A 106 -6.48 -9.28 5.98
CA SER A 106 -5.87 -7.96 6.18
C SER A 106 -5.68 -7.23 4.86
N LYS A 107 -5.27 -7.96 3.82
CA LYS A 107 -5.15 -7.43 2.46
C LYS A 107 -6.51 -7.00 1.90
N GLU A 108 -7.52 -7.85 2.02
CA GLU A 108 -8.89 -7.53 1.59
C GLU A 108 -9.44 -6.29 2.30
N ARG A 109 -9.22 -6.17 3.62
CA ARG A 109 -9.62 -4.99 4.39
C ARG A 109 -8.92 -3.72 3.89
N PHE A 110 -7.62 -3.81 3.59
CA PHE A 110 -6.89 -2.70 3.00
C PHE A 110 -7.47 -2.31 1.64
N GLU A 111 -7.67 -3.26 0.74
CA GLU A 111 -8.19 -3.01 -0.61
C GLU A 111 -9.59 -2.41 -0.58
N ASN A 112 -10.48 -2.93 0.28
CA ASN A 112 -11.83 -2.40 0.45
C ASN A 112 -11.83 -0.99 1.04
N GLY A 113 -11.02 -0.74 2.07
CA GLY A 113 -10.85 0.58 2.67
C GLY A 113 -10.25 1.58 1.70
N TYR A 114 -9.23 1.18 0.95
CA TYR A 114 -8.60 2.01 -0.07
C TYR A 114 -9.56 2.37 -1.20
N SER A 115 -10.31 1.39 -1.72
CA SER A 115 -11.34 1.63 -2.74
C SER A 115 -12.40 2.61 -2.25
N HIS A 116 -12.87 2.46 -1.00
CA HIS A 116 -13.80 3.40 -0.39
C HIS A 116 -13.21 4.82 -0.32
N HIS A 117 -11.96 4.96 0.07
CA HIS A 117 -11.28 6.26 0.09
C HIS A 117 -11.19 6.87 -1.31
N LEU A 118 -10.89 6.09 -2.33
CA LEU A 118 -10.87 6.57 -3.72
C LEU A 118 -12.25 7.04 -4.18
N ASP A 119 -13.32 6.33 -3.83
CA ASP A 119 -14.66 6.70 -4.23
C ASP A 119 -15.13 8.01 -3.57
N VAL A 120 -14.82 8.20 -2.29
CA VAL A 120 -15.08 9.48 -1.59
C VAL A 120 -14.24 10.60 -2.21
N PHE A 121 -12.98 10.35 -2.52
CA PHE A 121 -12.11 11.33 -3.18
C PHE A 121 -12.68 11.76 -4.55
N ARG A 122 -13.15 10.81 -5.35
CA ARG A 122 -13.83 11.08 -6.63
C ARG A 122 -15.10 11.90 -6.42
N GLY A 123 -15.84 11.68 -5.32
CA GLY A 123 -17.00 12.49 -4.95
C GLY A 123 -16.61 13.95 -4.68
N ILE A 124 -15.63 14.18 -3.77
CA ILE A 124 -15.13 15.52 -3.44
C ILE A 124 -14.62 16.24 -4.69
N TRP A 125 -13.93 15.51 -5.55
CA TRP A 125 -13.42 16.03 -6.80
C TRP A 125 -14.53 16.49 -7.76
N LYS A 126 -15.62 15.73 -7.90
CA LYS A 126 -16.79 16.11 -8.74
C LYS A 126 -17.51 17.33 -8.21
N ASP A 127 -17.52 17.52 -6.89
CA ASP A 127 -18.18 18.62 -6.21
C ASP A 127 -17.38 19.94 -6.27
N LEU A 128 -16.12 19.89 -6.71
CA LEU A 128 -15.33 21.09 -6.96
C LEU A 128 -15.99 21.91 -8.07
N MET A 129 -16.47 23.10 -7.76
CA MET A 129 -17.15 23.97 -8.73
C MET A 129 -16.55 25.38 -8.68
N ILE A 130 -16.36 25.97 -9.86
CA ILE A 130 -16.11 27.42 -10.04
C ILE A 130 -17.28 28.00 -10.80
N PRO A 131 -17.99 28.99 -10.21
CA PRO A 131 -19.12 29.62 -10.88
C PRO A 131 -18.71 30.18 -12.25
N ASN A 132 -19.56 29.96 -13.25
CA ASN A 132 -19.39 30.38 -14.66
C ASN A 132 -18.23 29.69 -15.42
N VAL A 133 -17.45 28.83 -14.77
CA VAL A 133 -16.36 28.05 -15.40
C VAL A 133 -16.80 26.61 -15.62
N GLY A 134 -17.07 25.89 -14.54
CA GLY A 134 -17.43 24.47 -14.57
C GLY A 134 -17.10 23.78 -13.25
N ASP A 135 -17.24 22.45 -13.28
CA ASP A 135 -17.03 21.57 -12.15
C ASP A 135 -15.90 20.54 -12.40
N GLY A 136 -15.54 19.82 -11.39
CA GLY A 136 -14.57 18.71 -11.43
C GLY A 136 -13.28 19.05 -12.15
N LYS A 137 -12.97 18.32 -13.22
CA LYS A 137 -11.73 18.50 -14.03
C LYS A 137 -11.60 19.88 -14.63
N ILE A 138 -12.72 20.48 -15.04
CA ILE A 138 -12.72 21.83 -15.62
C ILE A 138 -12.33 22.86 -14.56
N ALA A 139 -12.90 22.72 -13.35
CA ALA A 139 -12.56 23.60 -12.24
C ALA A 139 -11.08 23.47 -11.83
N LEU A 140 -10.55 22.24 -11.72
CA LEU A 140 -9.13 22.00 -11.38
C LEU A 140 -8.19 22.52 -12.48
N HIS A 141 -8.55 22.31 -13.73
CA HIS A 141 -7.78 22.85 -14.87
C HIS A 141 -7.70 24.38 -14.80
N TYR A 142 -8.83 25.04 -14.55
CA TYR A 142 -8.86 26.49 -14.36
C TYR A 142 -8.00 26.94 -13.17
N MET A 143 -8.16 26.29 -12.02
CA MET A 143 -7.38 26.59 -10.81
C MET A 143 -5.87 26.43 -11.04
N PHE A 144 -5.47 25.41 -11.79
CA PHE A 144 -4.06 25.21 -12.14
C PHE A 144 -3.51 26.36 -12.99
N TYR A 145 -4.25 26.81 -14.00
CA TYR A 145 -3.81 27.94 -14.83
C TYR A 145 -3.80 29.25 -14.05
N GLU A 146 -4.73 29.46 -13.14
CA GLU A 146 -4.70 30.63 -12.26
C GLU A 146 -3.49 30.61 -11.34
N TYR A 147 -3.18 29.47 -10.72
CA TYR A 147 -1.96 29.28 -9.95
C TYR A 147 -0.71 29.55 -10.79
N LYS A 148 -0.64 29.02 -12.00
CA LYS A 148 0.48 29.20 -12.93
C LYS A 148 0.62 30.66 -13.37
N ALA A 149 -0.47 31.37 -13.55
CA ALA A 149 -0.46 32.80 -13.85
C ALA A 149 0.16 33.60 -12.70
N ILE A 150 -0.23 33.34 -11.46
CA ILE A 150 0.37 33.97 -10.28
C ILE A 150 1.87 33.66 -10.22
N TYR A 151 2.26 32.40 -10.40
CA TYR A 151 3.64 31.95 -10.37
C TYR A 151 4.50 32.68 -11.42
N ASN A 152 4.02 32.78 -12.65
CA ASN A 152 4.71 33.47 -13.74
C ASN A 152 4.82 34.96 -13.48
N LEU A 153 3.78 35.62 -13.00
CA LEU A 153 3.78 37.03 -12.66
C LEU A 153 4.77 37.36 -11.52
N LEU A 154 4.97 36.46 -10.57
CA LEU A 154 5.99 36.59 -9.53
C LEU A 154 7.41 36.59 -10.13
N ILE A 155 7.66 35.71 -11.11
CA ILE A 155 8.94 35.63 -11.82
C ILE A 155 9.19 36.92 -12.65
N GLU A 156 8.21 37.29 -13.48
CA GLU A 156 8.32 38.44 -14.39
C GLU A 156 8.55 39.77 -13.66
N ASN A 157 7.91 39.93 -12.52
CA ASN A 157 8.08 41.10 -11.68
C ASN A 157 9.29 41.03 -10.74
N SER A 158 10.12 39.98 -10.86
CA SER A 158 11.31 39.75 -10.01
C SER A 158 11.01 39.95 -8.52
N VAL A 159 9.92 39.36 -8.07
CA VAL A 159 9.39 39.61 -6.73
C VAL A 159 10.34 39.13 -5.64
N LEU A 160 10.97 37.99 -5.83
CA LEU A 160 12.00 37.47 -4.93
C LEU A 160 13.39 37.94 -5.38
N GLU A 161 14.27 38.20 -4.42
CA GLU A 161 15.67 38.62 -4.69
C GLU A 161 16.45 37.51 -5.39
N ASN A 162 16.13 36.25 -5.08
CA ASN A 162 16.66 35.08 -5.74
C ASN A 162 15.55 34.31 -6.45
N ASN A 163 15.33 34.58 -7.73
CA ASN A 163 14.34 33.89 -8.56
C ASN A 163 14.68 32.40 -8.81
N SER A 164 15.88 31.95 -8.45
CA SER A 164 16.24 30.52 -8.52
C SER A 164 15.78 29.73 -7.31
N ASP A 165 15.23 30.33 -6.25
CA ASP A 165 14.62 29.63 -5.14
C ASP A 165 13.16 29.22 -5.49
N TYR A 166 13.04 28.20 -6.33
CA TYR A 166 11.75 27.67 -6.79
C TYR A 166 10.83 27.22 -5.65
N ILE A 167 11.38 26.74 -4.53
CA ILE A 167 10.60 26.30 -3.39
C ILE A 167 9.91 27.51 -2.75
N ARG A 168 10.66 28.57 -2.54
CA ARG A 168 10.15 29.78 -1.91
C ARG A 168 9.16 30.50 -2.82
N LEU A 169 9.45 30.53 -4.12
CA LEU A 169 8.57 31.09 -5.15
C LEU A 169 7.23 30.30 -5.18
N ASN A 170 7.29 28.98 -5.17
CA ASN A 170 6.09 28.13 -5.09
C ASN A 170 5.27 28.41 -3.83
N LYS A 171 5.92 28.57 -2.67
CA LYS A 171 5.22 28.88 -1.41
C LYS A 171 4.47 30.20 -1.49
N VAL A 172 5.08 31.23 -2.04
CA VAL A 172 4.44 32.55 -2.21
C VAL A 172 3.29 32.45 -3.21
N ALA A 173 3.52 31.84 -4.38
CA ALA A 173 2.51 31.68 -5.41
C ALA A 173 1.30 30.90 -4.90
N PHE A 174 1.56 29.78 -4.22
CA PHE A 174 0.49 28.91 -3.71
C PHE A 174 -0.28 29.55 -2.57
N SER A 175 0.38 30.36 -1.72
CA SER A 175 -0.27 31.15 -0.68
C SER A 175 -1.24 32.18 -1.27
N LEU A 176 -0.79 32.94 -2.29
CA LEU A 176 -1.64 33.91 -3.00
C LEU A 176 -2.80 33.22 -3.72
N PHE A 177 -2.55 32.09 -4.35
CA PHE A 177 -3.57 31.28 -5.03
C PHE A 177 -4.65 30.76 -4.07
N LEU A 178 -4.24 30.24 -2.89
CA LEU A 178 -5.20 29.73 -1.90
C LEU A 178 -6.03 30.83 -1.24
N ASN A 179 -5.36 31.89 -0.80
CA ASN A 179 -6.01 32.93 0.01
C ASN A 179 -6.68 34.01 -0.82
N GLY A 180 -6.35 34.07 -2.11
CA GLY A 180 -6.75 35.17 -2.97
C GLY A 180 -5.89 36.41 -2.77
N VAL A 181 -6.10 37.36 -3.64
CA VAL A 181 -5.40 38.64 -3.61
C VAL A 181 -6.23 39.64 -2.81
N SER A 182 -5.66 40.16 -1.73
CA SER A 182 -6.29 41.19 -0.87
C SER A 182 -5.26 42.25 -0.49
N ASP A 183 -5.73 43.39 -0.02
CA ASP A 183 -4.87 44.48 0.46
C ASP A 183 -4.02 44.07 1.66
N ASN A 184 -4.48 43.11 2.44
CA ASN A 184 -3.75 42.53 3.55
C ASN A 184 -3.05 41.24 3.09
N LEU A 185 -1.73 41.29 2.90
CA LEU A 185 -0.91 40.10 2.75
C LEU A 185 -1.17 39.18 3.95
N GLY A 186 -1.92 38.12 3.73
CA GLY A 186 -2.35 37.22 4.80
C GLY A 186 -1.18 36.63 5.58
N SER A 187 -1.45 36.21 6.82
CA SER A 187 -0.47 35.61 7.75
C SER A 187 0.31 34.45 7.16
N ASP A 188 -0.23 33.76 6.17
CA ASP A 188 0.42 32.63 5.51
C ASP A 188 1.64 33.03 4.66
N ILE A 189 1.72 34.32 4.22
CA ILE A 189 2.89 34.85 3.51
C ILE A 189 4.06 35.13 4.49
N GLU A 190 3.76 35.36 5.76
CA GLU A 190 4.80 35.49 6.80
C GLU A 190 5.62 34.21 6.95
N ILE A 191 5.03 33.06 6.69
CA ILE A 191 5.71 31.74 6.70
C ILE A 191 6.85 31.71 5.69
N CYS A 192 6.81 32.53 4.64
CA CYS A 192 7.83 32.57 3.58
C CYS A 192 9.10 33.33 3.94
N LYS A 193 9.21 33.91 5.15
CA LYS A 193 10.36 34.71 5.62
C LYS A 193 10.84 35.76 4.58
N LEU A 194 9.92 36.60 4.13
CA LEU A 194 10.14 37.59 3.10
C LEU A 194 10.88 38.82 3.66
N SER A 195 11.82 39.34 2.90
CA SER A 195 12.46 40.66 3.17
C SER A 195 11.43 41.79 3.00
N ASN A 196 11.71 42.96 3.60
CA ASN A 196 10.83 44.12 3.44
C ASN A 196 10.72 44.57 1.97
N GLY A 197 11.79 44.40 1.20
CA GLY A 197 11.80 44.70 -0.24
C GLY A 197 10.91 43.75 -1.03
N GLU A 198 10.95 42.46 -0.72
CA GLU A 198 10.10 41.45 -1.33
C GLU A 198 8.63 41.66 -0.98
N LYS A 199 8.30 41.94 0.29
CA LYS A 199 6.94 42.28 0.73
C LYS A 199 6.36 43.47 -0.06
N LYS A 200 7.15 44.52 -0.28
CA LYS A 200 6.72 45.69 -1.06
C LYS A 200 6.46 45.32 -2.53
N ARG A 201 7.32 44.46 -3.14
CA ARG A 201 7.10 44.01 -4.52
C ARG A 201 5.85 43.14 -4.65
N ILE A 202 5.60 42.23 -3.67
CA ILE A 202 4.39 41.44 -3.62
C ILE A 202 3.14 42.29 -3.47
N SER A 203 3.15 43.28 -2.57
CA SER A 203 2.03 44.22 -2.41
C SER A 203 1.67 44.92 -3.74
N LYS A 204 2.68 45.44 -4.43
CA LYS A 204 2.50 46.06 -5.76
C LYS A 204 1.96 45.10 -6.80
N LEU A 205 2.38 43.84 -6.77
CA LEU A 205 1.78 42.78 -7.62
C LEU A 205 0.34 42.52 -7.26
N CYS A 206 0.00 42.42 -5.96
CA CYS A 206 -1.35 42.25 -5.49
C CYS A 206 -2.29 43.37 -5.96
N GLU A 207 -1.84 44.63 -5.93
CA GLU A 207 -2.60 45.76 -6.47
C GLU A 207 -2.93 45.57 -7.97
N LYS A 208 -1.95 45.12 -8.77
CA LYS A 208 -2.19 44.79 -10.19
C LYS A 208 -3.18 43.65 -10.37
N LEU A 209 -3.03 42.58 -9.60
CA LEU A 209 -3.94 41.42 -9.66
C LEU A 209 -5.36 41.79 -9.25
N MET A 210 -5.55 42.67 -8.25
CA MET A 210 -6.84 43.21 -7.88
C MET A 210 -7.45 44.09 -8.99
N GLN A 211 -6.66 44.81 -9.73
CA GLN A 211 -7.15 45.55 -10.88
C GLN A 211 -7.65 44.58 -11.97
N TYR A 212 -6.87 43.57 -12.30
CA TYR A 212 -7.32 42.51 -13.24
C TYR A 212 -8.60 41.84 -12.81
N ARG A 213 -8.77 41.57 -11.50
CA ARG A 213 -10.01 41.03 -10.95
C ARG A 213 -11.20 41.97 -11.21
N LYS A 214 -11.05 43.26 -10.92
CA LYS A 214 -12.10 44.26 -11.15
C LYS A 214 -12.47 44.35 -12.63
N ASP A 215 -11.48 44.37 -13.52
CA ASP A 215 -11.71 44.41 -14.97
C ASP A 215 -12.47 43.16 -15.43
N SER A 216 -12.09 41.97 -14.95
CA SER A 216 -12.77 40.72 -15.31
C SER A 216 -14.19 40.63 -14.74
N GLU A 217 -14.47 41.15 -13.55
CA GLU A 217 -15.82 41.22 -12.96
C GLU A 217 -16.74 42.14 -13.79
N GLN A 218 -16.18 43.14 -14.48
CA GLN A 218 -16.90 44.04 -15.38
C GLN A 218 -17.09 43.44 -16.78
N GLY A 219 -16.41 42.32 -17.09
CA GLY A 219 -16.41 41.70 -18.40
C GLY A 219 -15.46 42.39 -19.38
N ASN A 220 -14.56 43.23 -18.88
CA ASN A 220 -13.51 43.83 -19.67
C ASN A 220 -12.37 42.82 -19.92
N ASP A 221 -11.66 42.96 -21.04
CA ASP A 221 -10.48 42.14 -21.28
C ASP A 221 -9.43 42.51 -20.20
N SER A 222 -9.12 41.56 -19.36
CA SER A 222 -8.19 41.77 -18.25
C SER A 222 -6.74 41.92 -18.72
N GLY A 223 -6.43 41.68 -20.01
CA GLY A 223 -5.07 41.70 -20.55
C GLY A 223 -4.14 40.64 -19.93
N VAL A 224 -4.66 39.74 -19.09
CA VAL A 224 -3.88 38.66 -18.51
C VAL A 224 -3.76 37.51 -19.49
N THR A 225 -2.66 37.45 -20.19
CA THR A 225 -2.37 36.53 -21.30
C THR A 225 -2.31 35.04 -20.86
N TYR A 226 -2.31 34.76 -19.56
CA TYR A 226 -2.06 33.41 -18.98
C TYR A 226 -3.32 32.70 -18.53
N ILE A 227 -4.45 33.38 -18.47
CA ILE A 227 -5.70 32.79 -18.01
C ILE A 227 -6.54 32.43 -19.22
N MET A 228 -7.18 31.24 -19.19
CA MET A 228 -8.11 30.86 -20.22
C MET A 228 -9.19 31.94 -20.36
N ASP A 229 -9.21 32.55 -21.53
CA ASP A 229 -10.20 33.58 -21.85
C ASP A 229 -11.59 32.92 -22.03
N TYR A 230 -12.36 32.93 -20.95
CA TYR A 230 -13.77 32.57 -21.02
C TYR A 230 -14.55 33.77 -21.54
N LYS A 231 -14.38 34.06 -22.82
CA LYS A 231 -15.02 35.20 -23.50
C LYS A 231 -16.48 35.36 -23.12
N GLY A 232 -16.81 36.53 -22.62
CA GLY A 232 -18.18 36.92 -22.23
C GLY A 232 -18.68 36.38 -20.90
N LYS A 233 -17.88 35.62 -20.12
CA LYS A 233 -18.25 35.14 -18.79
C LYS A 233 -17.62 36.01 -17.72
N LYS A 234 -18.43 36.46 -16.75
CA LYS A 234 -17.94 37.18 -15.59
C LYS A 234 -17.34 36.20 -14.59
N ILE A 235 -16.02 36.16 -14.50
CA ILE A 235 -15.29 35.27 -13.61
C ILE A 235 -14.51 36.10 -12.63
N LYS A 236 -14.52 35.71 -11.36
CA LYS A 236 -13.70 36.32 -10.32
C LYS A 236 -12.31 35.68 -10.30
N TYR A 237 -11.37 36.24 -11.02
CA TYR A 237 -9.97 35.82 -10.97
C TYR A 237 -9.36 36.20 -9.62
N PHE A 238 -8.44 35.38 -9.12
CA PHE A 238 -7.65 35.64 -7.91
C PHE A 238 -8.49 35.85 -6.63
N ASP A 239 -9.68 35.25 -6.58
CA ASP A 239 -10.59 35.31 -5.40
C ASP A 239 -10.15 34.36 -4.28
N GLY A 240 -9.21 33.46 -4.60
CA GLY A 240 -8.73 32.40 -3.71
C GLY A 240 -9.59 31.14 -3.74
N HIS A 241 -8.90 30.03 -3.56
CA HIS A 241 -9.49 28.70 -3.66
C HIS A 241 -9.44 27.92 -2.35
N ARG A 242 -9.10 28.57 -1.23
CA ARG A 242 -8.89 27.92 0.06
C ARG A 242 -10.11 27.08 0.49
N MET A 243 -11.31 27.65 0.42
CA MET A 243 -12.52 26.97 0.85
C MET A 243 -12.87 25.75 0.00
N ARG A 244 -12.46 25.74 -1.28
CA ARG A 244 -12.70 24.64 -2.22
C ARG A 244 -11.62 23.58 -2.13
N LEU A 245 -10.35 23.98 -2.07
CA LEU A 245 -9.20 23.07 -2.18
C LEU A 245 -8.73 22.49 -0.84
N ILE A 246 -8.94 23.18 0.29
CA ILE A 246 -8.50 22.63 1.59
C ILE A 246 -9.21 21.30 1.92
N PRO A 247 -10.53 21.13 1.76
CA PRO A 247 -11.16 19.84 1.96
C PRO A 247 -10.60 18.77 1.03
N TYR A 248 -10.39 19.11 -0.24
CA TYR A 248 -9.79 18.23 -1.25
C TYR A 248 -8.38 17.75 -0.83
N PHE A 249 -7.47 18.68 -0.51
CA PHE A 249 -6.11 18.35 -0.10
C PHE A 249 -6.06 17.62 1.24
N LYS A 250 -6.94 17.97 2.19
CA LYS A 250 -7.04 17.30 3.48
C LYS A 250 -7.45 15.84 3.31
N TYR A 251 -8.39 15.58 2.41
CA TYR A 251 -8.81 14.21 2.14
C TYR A 251 -7.72 13.42 1.43
N LEU A 252 -7.05 14.03 0.45
CA LEU A 252 -5.91 13.42 -0.24
C LEU A 252 -4.78 13.05 0.72
N THR A 253 -4.41 13.95 1.64
CA THR A 253 -3.40 13.62 2.67
C THR A 253 -3.85 12.51 3.59
N GLY A 254 -5.16 12.43 3.88
CA GLY A 254 -5.74 11.29 4.60
C GLY A 254 -5.59 9.95 3.86
N ILE A 255 -5.67 9.94 2.52
CA ILE A 255 -5.39 8.74 1.73
C ILE A 255 -3.90 8.36 1.84
N PHE A 256 -2.99 9.33 1.78
CA PHE A 256 -1.57 9.06 1.96
C PHE A 256 -1.28 8.47 3.34
N ASP A 257 -1.89 9.03 4.39
CA ASP A 257 -1.78 8.50 5.75
C ASP A 257 -2.34 7.08 5.85
N TYR A 258 -3.51 6.83 5.25
CA TYR A 258 -4.10 5.49 5.20
C TYR A 258 -3.18 4.46 4.53
N ILE A 259 -2.57 4.81 3.40
CA ILE A 259 -1.63 3.93 2.70
C ILE A 259 -0.39 3.68 3.56
N ARG A 260 0.16 4.71 4.21
CA ARG A 260 1.34 4.61 5.08
C ARG A 260 1.06 3.74 6.30
N ASP A 261 -0.04 3.98 6.99
CA ASP A 261 -0.37 3.29 8.25
C ASP A 261 -0.71 1.80 8.02
N ASN A 262 -1.08 1.44 6.79
CA ASN A 262 -1.37 0.07 6.37
C ASN A 262 -0.25 -0.54 5.50
N GLU A 263 0.96 0.00 5.52
CA GLU A 263 2.09 -0.46 4.69
C GLU A 263 2.42 -1.95 4.88
N ASN A 264 2.25 -2.47 6.10
CA ASN A 264 2.47 -3.89 6.43
C ASN A 264 1.43 -4.84 5.80
N TYR A 265 0.27 -4.33 5.41
CA TYR A 265 -0.85 -5.10 4.85
C TYR A 265 -1.02 -4.86 3.35
N SER A 266 -0.50 -3.76 2.83
CA SER A 266 -0.50 -3.51 1.40
C SER A 266 0.61 -4.33 0.74
N CYS A 267 0.25 -5.14 -0.24
CA CYS A 267 1.23 -5.88 -1.03
C CYS A 267 2.21 -4.97 -1.76
N ASN A 268 1.87 -3.68 -1.90
CA ASN A 268 2.74 -2.70 -2.54
C ASN A 268 2.20 -1.28 -2.31
N ARG A 269 2.76 -0.55 -1.33
CA ARG A 269 2.53 0.89 -1.11
C ARG A 269 2.64 1.68 -2.42
N ASP A 270 3.70 1.40 -3.19
CA ASP A 270 3.97 2.09 -4.44
C ASP A 270 2.89 1.81 -5.49
N SER A 271 2.29 0.61 -5.49
CA SER A 271 1.19 0.28 -6.40
C SER A 271 -0.07 1.07 -6.07
N ALA A 272 -0.43 1.19 -4.79
CA ALA A 272 -1.58 1.98 -4.35
C ALA A 272 -1.40 3.46 -4.70
N LEU A 273 -0.21 4.03 -4.45
CA LEU A 273 0.10 5.41 -4.82
C LEU A 273 0.12 5.62 -6.34
N LYS A 274 0.68 4.68 -7.11
CA LYS A 274 0.64 4.72 -8.57
C LYS A 274 -0.78 4.68 -9.10
N GLN A 275 -1.64 3.84 -8.52
CA GLN A 275 -3.06 3.80 -8.88
C GLN A 275 -3.74 5.14 -8.59
N LEU A 276 -3.55 5.71 -7.39
CA LEU A 276 -4.08 7.03 -7.03
C LEU A 276 -3.66 8.09 -8.04
N PHE A 277 -2.37 8.17 -8.36
CA PHE A 277 -1.85 9.17 -9.28
C PHE A 277 -2.27 8.95 -10.74
N SER A 278 -2.49 7.71 -11.17
CA SER A 278 -2.95 7.41 -12.53
C SER A 278 -4.37 7.89 -12.81
N GLU A 279 -5.18 8.14 -11.77
CA GLU A 279 -6.53 8.67 -11.92
C GLU A 279 -6.58 10.20 -12.07
N MET A 280 -5.48 10.87 -11.72
CA MET A 280 -5.38 12.32 -11.73
C MET A 280 -5.04 12.87 -13.11
N SER A 281 -5.56 14.05 -13.42
CA SER A 281 -5.13 14.78 -14.61
C SER A 281 -3.79 15.49 -14.36
N ASP A 282 -3.06 15.84 -15.43
CA ASP A 282 -1.79 16.57 -15.36
C ASP A 282 -1.91 17.86 -14.55
N HIS A 283 -3.02 18.59 -14.71
CA HIS A 283 -3.29 19.85 -14.01
C HIS A 283 -3.54 19.63 -12.52
N GLU A 284 -4.29 18.59 -12.19
CA GLU A 284 -4.55 18.16 -10.82
C GLU A 284 -3.23 17.73 -10.16
N PHE A 285 -2.45 16.94 -10.87
CA PHE A 285 -1.13 16.51 -10.42
C PHE A 285 -0.21 17.70 -10.13
N GLY A 286 -0.20 18.72 -11.01
CA GLY A 286 0.55 19.95 -10.80
C GLY A 286 0.11 20.74 -9.56
N LEU A 287 -1.20 20.81 -9.28
CA LEU A 287 -1.73 21.45 -8.06
C LEU A 287 -1.35 20.68 -6.80
N ILE A 288 -1.46 19.36 -6.82
CA ILE A 288 -1.09 18.49 -5.69
C ILE A 288 0.41 18.60 -5.40
N TYR A 289 1.23 18.53 -6.43
CA TYR A 289 2.68 18.71 -6.27
C TYR A 289 3.02 20.05 -5.62
N SER A 290 2.38 21.13 -6.09
CA SER A 290 2.59 22.47 -5.56
C SER A 290 2.12 22.60 -4.12
N PHE A 291 1.01 21.95 -3.76
CA PHE A 291 0.53 21.84 -2.38
C PHE A 291 1.51 21.09 -1.47
N LEU A 292 1.99 19.94 -1.90
CA LEU A 292 2.96 19.15 -1.14
C LEU A 292 4.25 19.96 -0.90
N ARG A 293 4.73 20.67 -1.91
CA ARG A 293 5.88 21.58 -1.78
C ARG A 293 5.61 22.79 -0.89
N PHE A 294 4.39 23.30 -0.90
CA PHE A 294 3.96 24.37 0.00
C PHE A 294 3.99 23.94 1.46
N ARG A 295 3.51 22.73 1.76
CA ARG A 295 3.51 22.13 3.11
C ARG A 295 4.91 21.77 3.60
N SER A 296 5.78 21.27 2.73
CA SER A 296 7.22 21.00 2.97
C SER A 296 7.57 20.45 4.36
N THR A 297 7.03 19.27 4.70
CA THR A 297 7.47 18.46 5.82
C THR A 297 8.17 17.21 5.27
N LYS A 298 9.02 16.54 6.06
CA LYS A 298 9.75 15.35 5.62
C LYS A 298 8.83 14.25 5.08
N GLU A 299 7.63 14.11 5.65
CA GLU A 299 6.61 13.15 5.20
C GLU A 299 6.15 13.42 3.77
N TYR A 300 5.99 14.69 3.39
CA TYR A 300 5.58 15.07 2.04
C TYR A 300 6.69 14.93 1.01
N ASP A 301 7.95 14.98 1.41
CA ASP A 301 9.08 14.77 0.49
C ASP A 301 9.10 13.36 -0.08
N ASP A 302 8.70 12.34 0.70
CA ASP A 302 8.57 10.96 0.23
C ASP A 302 7.47 10.85 -0.83
N TYR A 303 6.30 11.48 -0.63
CA TYR A 303 5.22 11.49 -1.62
C TYR A 303 5.61 12.24 -2.89
N VAL A 304 6.35 13.34 -2.76
CA VAL A 304 6.91 14.06 -3.92
C VAL A 304 7.88 13.18 -4.70
N ALA A 305 8.72 12.39 -4.03
CA ALA A 305 9.64 11.47 -4.69
C ALA A 305 8.88 10.39 -5.47
N ILE A 306 7.83 9.81 -4.88
CA ILE A 306 6.98 8.81 -5.55
C ILE A 306 6.23 9.44 -6.72
N MET A 307 5.66 10.64 -6.55
CA MET A 307 5.03 11.36 -7.66
C MET A 307 6.00 11.54 -8.83
N LYS A 308 7.24 11.92 -8.56
CA LYS A 308 8.28 12.08 -9.59
C LYS A 308 8.62 10.76 -10.29
N SER A 309 8.66 9.65 -9.57
CA SER A 309 8.96 8.33 -10.14
C SER A 309 7.80 7.74 -10.97
N THR A 310 6.58 8.25 -10.78
CA THR A 310 5.38 7.79 -11.46
C THR A 310 5.15 8.50 -12.79
N MET A 311 5.69 9.71 -12.92
CA MET A 311 5.68 10.45 -14.19
C MET A 311 6.78 9.89 -15.08
N ASP A 312 6.45 9.41 -16.27
CA ASP A 312 7.42 9.09 -17.30
C ASP A 312 8.37 10.28 -17.55
N GLU A 313 9.64 9.99 -17.82
CA GLU A 313 10.67 11.01 -18.04
C GLU A 313 10.30 12.01 -19.15
N GLU A 314 9.40 11.64 -20.05
CA GLU A 314 8.87 12.47 -21.14
C GLU A 314 7.90 13.56 -20.65
N TYR A 315 7.17 13.33 -19.55
CA TYR A 315 6.41 14.35 -18.81
C TYR A 315 7.22 14.93 -17.67
N SER A 316 8.47 15.24 -17.95
CA SER A 316 9.37 15.78 -16.94
C SER A 316 8.73 17.02 -16.30
N PHE A 317 8.86 17.14 -14.97
CA PHE A 317 8.53 18.32 -14.17
C PHE A 317 9.09 19.63 -14.75
N LYS A 318 10.11 19.54 -15.60
CA LYS A 318 10.57 20.63 -16.46
C LYS A 318 9.45 21.29 -17.25
N PHE A 319 8.47 20.51 -17.73
CA PHE A 319 7.35 21.00 -18.50
C PHE A 319 6.36 21.82 -17.65
N LEU A 320 6.15 21.43 -16.40
CA LEU A 320 5.23 22.13 -15.50
C LEU A 320 5.86 23.33 -14.80
N PHE A 321 7.17 23.28 -14.51
CA PHE A 321 7.80 24.25 -13.60
C PHE A 321 9.12 24.84 -14.10
N ASP A 322 9.89 24.18 -14.98
CA ASP A 322 11.22 24.63 -15.39
C ASP A 322 11.27 25.39 -16.71
N SER A 323 10.14 25.49 -17.43
CA SER A 323 10.14 26.19 -18.72
C SER A 323 9.41 27.53 -18.63
N PRO A 324 10.17 28.64 -18.55
CA PRO A 324 9.62 29.96 -18.86
C PRO A 324 9.22 30.11 -20.34
N ARG A 325 9.48 29.08 -21.18
CA ARG A 325 9.28 29.15 -22.65
C ARG A 325 7.88 28.83 -23.15
N PHE A 326 6.97 28.35 -22.29
CA PHE A 326 5.56 28.11 -22.68
C PHE A 326 4.69 29.36 -22.70
N ILE A 327 5.29 30.53 -22.53
CA ILE A 327 4.60 31.81 -22.47
C ILE A 327 4.58 32.52 -23.82
N ARG A 328 5.11 31.91 -24.87
CA ARG A 328 5.05 32.48 -26.21
C ARG A 328 4.38 31.55 -27.20
N LYS A 329 3.05 31.54 -27.17
CA LYS A 329 2.23 31.48 -28.41
C LYS A 329 0.84 31.98 -28.12
#